data_6141a4069837528438b7155f6ec80991
#
_entry.id   6141a4069837528438b7155f6ec80991
#
_cell.length_a   1.000
_cell.length_b   1.000
_cell.length_c   1.000
_cell.angle_alpha   90.00
_cell.angle_beta   90.00
_cell.angle_gamma   90.00
#
_symmetry.space_group_name_H-M   'P 1'
#
loop_
_entity.id
_entity.type
_entity.pdbx_description
1 polymer ?
#
loop_
_entity_poly.entity_id
_entity_poly.type
_entity_poly.pdbx_seq_one_letter_code
_entity_poly.pdbx_strand_id
1 'polypeptide(L)'
;STGFDGNTCNMHLNALAAEVKTSVWDQELVGLIFNTIGVSDGISNGTKGMRYSLVSREVIADSIETVCGAHYYDGLIAVVGCDKNMPGSLMAMGRLNRPAIMVYGGSIAGGQWKGKSLNIVSAFEALGEKMAGKLSQEDFKGIVQHACPGAGACGGMYTANTMASAIEALGMSLPGSSSFPALSPQKQEECRTAGAAIRKLLELDLKPRDIMTRKAFDNAMTIV
;
A
#
# COMPACT_ATOMS: atom_id res chain seq x y z
N SER A 1 10.61 0.49 -1.74
CA SER A 1 9.58 0.03 -0.79
C SER A 1 9.28 1.11 0.25
N THR A 2 8.14 1.01 0.90
CA THR A 2 7.82 1.79 2.11
C THR A 2 7.81 0.92 3.37
N GLY A 3 8.58 -0.18 3.36
CA GLY A 3 8.72 -1.08 4.49
C GLY A 3 9.22 -0.38 5.75
N PHE A 4 8.49 -0.57 6.86
CA PHE A 4 8.77 0.09 8.13
C PHE A 4 8.14 -0.68 9.29
N ASP A 5 8.94 -1.16 10.24
CA ASP A 5 8.48 -2.02 11.34
C ASP A 5 7.52 -1.33 12.31
N GLY A 6 7.63 -0.02 12.48
CA GLY A 6 6.77 0.78 13.35
C GLY A 6 5.36 1.03 12.82
N ASN A 7 5.00 0.48 11.65
CA ASN A 7 3.70 0.67 11.02
C ASN A 7 3.15 -0.67 10.53
N THR A 8 2.06 -1.15 11.11
CA THR A 8 1.43 -2.43 10.76
C THR A 8 1.04 -2.52 9.29
N CYS A 9 0.72 -1.40 8.63
CA CYS A 9 0.44 -1.37 7.20
C CYS A 9 1.67 -1.70 6.35
N ASN A 10 2.88 -1.52 6.89
CA ASN A 10 4.14 -1.53 6.13
C ASN A 10 5.14 -2.58 6.62
N MET A 11 4.95 -3.18 7.80
CA MET A 11 5.94 -4.07 8.42
C MET A 11 6.31 -5.30 7.57
N HIS A 12 5.41 -5.78 6.71
CA HIS A 12 5.62 -6.93 5.81
C HIS A 12 6.18 -6.53 4.43
N LEU A 13 6.23 -5.25 4.10
CA LEU A 13 6.57 -4.80 2.73
C LEU A 13 8.02 -5.09 2.35
N ASN A 14 8.93 -5.17 3.33
CA ASN A 14 10.31 -5.56 3.03
C ASN A 14 10.42 -7.01 2.55
N ALA A 15 9.60 -7.91 3.08
CA ALA A 15 9.52 -9.30 2.61
C ALA A 15 8.94 -9.36 1.19
N LEU A 16 7.84 -8.65 0.92
CA LEU A 16 7.27 -8.55 -0.44
C LEU A 16 8.26 -7.92 -1.44
N ALA A 17 9.01 -6.89 -1.02
CA ALA A 17 10.03 -6.28 -1.87
C ALA A 17 11.18 -7.25 -2.20
N ALA A 18 11.54 -8.14 -1.27
CA ALA A 18 12.53 -9.18 -1.53
C ALA A 18 12.04 -10.20 -2.56
N GLU A 19 10.77 -10.62 -2.49
CA GLU A 19 10.13 -11.49 -3.52
C GLU A 19 10.11 -10.78 -4.89
N VAL A 20 9.69 -9.51 -4.93
CA VAL A 20 9.74 -8.71 -6.16
C VAL A 20 11.15 -8.62 -6.71
N LYS A 21 12.16 -8.39 -5.88
CA LYS A 21 13.56 -8.35 -6.31
C LYS A 21 14.00 -9.68 -6.95
N THR A 22 13.62 -10.81 -6.36
CA THR A 22 13.88 -12.14 -6.92
C THR A 22 13.22 -12.28 -8.29
N SER A 23 11.94 -11.90 -8.41
CA SER A 23 11.22 -11.97 -9.68
C SER A 23 11.83 -11.09 -10.78
N VAL A 24 12.43 -9.94 -10.41
CA VAL A 24 13.16 -9.08 -11.35
C VAL A 24 14.43 -9.77 -11.84
N TRP A 25 15.18 -10.43 -10.96
CA TRP A 25 16.37 -11.20 -11.34
C TRP A 25 16.05 -12.39 -12.25
N ASP A 26 14.92 -13.07 -12.03
CA ASP A 26 14.43 -14.15 -12.89
C ASP A 26 14.15 -13.68 -14.34
N GLN A 27 14.01 -12.37 -14.53
CA GLN A 27 13.86 -11.72 -15.83
C GLN A 27 15.18 -11.18 -16.40
N GLU A 28 16.32 -11.57 -15.85
CA GLU A 28 17.67 -11.09 -16.25
C GLU A 28 17.84 -9.57 -16.10
N LEU A 29 17.10 -8.97 -15.15
CA LEU A 29 17.18 -7.56 -14.78
C LEU A 29 17.86 -7.40 -13.41
N VAL A 30 18.42 -6.23 -13.14
CA VAL A 30 19.08 -5.92 -11.86
C VAL A 30 18.07 -5.21 -10.94
N GLY A 31 17.60 -5.93 -9.92
CA GLY A 31 16.70 -5.39 -8.90
C GLY A 31 17.48 -4.83 -7.70
N LEU A 32 17.30 -3.55 -7.39
CA LEU A 32 17.85 -2.88 -6.23
C LEU A 32 16.73 -2.35 -5.33
N ILE A 33 16.83 -2.59 -4.02
CA ILE A 33 15.82 -2.14 -3.05
C ILE A 33 16.34 -0.93 -2.30
N PHE A 34 15.51 0.11 -2.22
CA PHE A 34 15.64 1.17 -1.23
C PHE A 34 14.26 1.44 -0.59
N ASN A 35 14.26 2.03 0.61
CA ASN A 35 13.05 2.38 1.31
C ASN A 35 12.92 3.90 1.43
N THR A 36 11.68 4.39 1.36
CA THR A 36 11.33 5.75 1.74
C THR A 36 10.51 5.73 3.03
N ILE A 37 10.23 6.89 3.58
CA ILE A 37 9.44 7.03 4.80
C ILE A 37 7.99 6.58 4.61
N GLY A 38 7.31 6.31 5.72
CA GLY A 38 5.88 6.09 5.75
C GLY A 38 5.26 6.59 7.06
N VAL A 39 4.21 7.39 6.98
CA VAL A 39 3.41 7.82 8.12
C VAL A 39 2.11 7.06 8.13
N SER A 40 1.72 6.53 9.29
CA SER A 40 0.42 5.89 9.50
C SER A 40 -0.59 6.91 10.02
N ASP A 41 -1.63 7.17 9.26
CA ASP A 41 -2.74 8.01 9.71
C ASP A 41 -3.46 7.39 10.91
N GLY A 42 -3.60 6.07 10.93
CA GLY A 42 -4.21 5.35 12.06
C GLY A 42 -3.46 5.52 13.39
N ILE A 43 -2.12 5.56 13.36
CA ILE A 43 -1.29 5.81 14.55
C ILE A 43 -1.30 7.31 14.93
N SER A 44 -1.29 8.19 13.94
CA SER A 44 -1.17 9.64 14.13
C SER A 44 -2.49 10.31 14.48
N ASN A 45 -3.63 9.69 14.14
CA ASN A 45 -4.95 10.27 14.25
C ASN A 45 -5.27 10.72 15.70
N GLY A 46 -5.88 11.89 15.83
CA GLY A 46 -6.18 12.50 17.13
C GLY A 46 -4.96 13.10 17.87
N THR A 47 -3.76 13.04 17.29
CA THR A 47 -2.53 13.61 17.86
C THR A 47 -1.96 14.75 17.01
N LYS A 48 -0.96 15.46 17.55
CA LYS A 48 -0.21 16.47 16.78
C LYS A 48 0.57 15.84 15.61
N GLY A 49 0.86 14.54 15.68
CA GLY A 49 1.54 13.77 14.63
C GLY A 49 0.78 13.76 13.30
N MET A 50 -0.55 13.93 13.32
CA MET A 50 -1.36 13.98 12.10
C MET A 50 -0.99 15.13 11.15
N ARG A 51 -0.33 16.16 11.64
CA ARG A 51 0.17 17.28 10.82
C ARG A 51 1.26 16.84 9.82
N TYR A 52 1.94 15.73 10.07
CA TYR A 52 2.97 15.17 9.20
C TYR A 52 2.41 14.23 8.14
N SER A 53 1.14 13.81 8.27
CA SER A 53 0.52 12.85 7.36
C SER A 53 0.51 13.35 5.91
N LEU A 54 -0.19 14.45 5.63
CA LEU A 54 -0.37 14.92 4.26
C LEU A 54 0.96 15.33 3.61
N VAL A 55 1.85 16.01 4.34
CA VAL A 55 3.14 16.45 3.82
C VAL A 55 4.08 15.29 3.53
N SER A 56 3.93 14.15 4.19
CA SER A 56 4.76 12.97 3.94
C SER A 56 4.63 12.45 2.51
N ARG A 57 3.51 12.68 1.85
CA ARG A 57 3.29 12.35 0.43
C ARG A 57 4.32 13.01 -0.48
N GLU A 58 4.59 14.31 -0.27
CA GLU A 58 5.59 15.05 -1.04
C GLU A 58 7.01 14.53 -0.75
N VAL A 59 7.33 14.32 0.52
CA VAL A 59 8.65 13.80 0.93
C VAL A 59 8.91 12.41 0.32
N ILE A 60 7.89 11.55 0.27
CA ILE A 60 7.98 10.24 -0.38
C ILE A 60 8.26 10.41 -1.87
N ALA A 61 7.49 11.26 -2.54
CA ALA A 61 7.65 11.51 -3.97
C ALA A 61 9.05 12.06 -4.28
N ASP A 62 9.51 13.05 -3.52
CA ASP A 62 10.81 13.68 -3.68
C ASP A 62 11.96 12.68 -3.43
N SER A 63 11.84 11.83 -2.40
CA SER A 63 12.87 10.83 -2.10
C SER A 63 13.00 9.78 -3.20
N ILE A 64 11.89 9.30 -3.76
CA ILE A 64 11.89 8.34 -4.87
C ILE A 64 12.46 8.99 -6.13
N GLU A 65 12.00 10.19 -6.47
CA GLU A 65 12.48 10.95 -7.63
C GLU A 65 13.99 11.21 -7.53
N THR A 66 14.46 11.63 -6.36
CA THR A 66 15.88 11.91 -6.11
C THR A 66 16.75 10.65 -6.33
N VAL A 67 16.38 9.53 -5.71
CA VAL A 67 17.17 8.29 -5.83
C VAL A 67 17.13 7.76 -7.27
N CYS A 68 15.95 7.62 -7.85
CA CYS A 68 15.81 7.08 -9.20
C CYS A 68 16.42 8.00 -10.27
N GLY A 69 16.31 9.31 -10.09
CA GLY A 69 16.90 10.30 -10.97
C GLY A 69 18.41 10.30 -10.90
N ALA A 70 18.99 10.40 -9.70
CA ALA A 70 20.42 10.45 -9.48
C ALA A 70 21.16 9.18 -9.92
N HIS A 71 20.54 8.02 -9.75
CA HIS A 71 21.13 6.72 -10.11
C HIS A 71 20.77 6.24 -11.52
N TYR A 72 19.98 7.01 -12.27
CA TYR A 72 19.58 6.68 -13.65
C TYR A 72 18.88 5.32 -13.80
N TYR A 73 18.05 4.91 -12.80
CA TYR A 73 17.34 3.65 -12.91
C TYR A 73 16.35 3.66 -14.09
N ASP A 74 16.29 2.56 -14.83
CA ASP A 74 15.50 2.43 -16.04
C ASP A 74 14.01 2.25 -15.75
N GLY A 75 13.66 1.65 -14.60
CA GLY A 75 12.28 1.39 -14.20
C GLY A 75 12.10 1.41 -12.69
N LEU A 76 10.86 1.38 -12.26
CA LEU A 76 10.48 1.43 -10.84
C LEU A 76 9.35 0.45 -10.53
N ILE A 77 9.55 -0.40 -9.52
CA ILE A 77 8.47 -1.15 -8.86
C ILE A 77 8.30 -0.58 -7.46
N ALA A 78 7.15 0.02 -7.17
CA ALA A 78 6.85 0.52 -5.84
C ALA A 78 6.05 -0.51 -5.05
N VAL A 79 6.65 -1.08 -4.00
CA VAL A 79 5.99 -1.99 -3.05
C VAL A 79 5.55 -1.16 -1.85
N VAL A 80 4.27 -0.87 -1.76
CA VAL A 80 3.74 0.18 -0.89
C VAL A 80 2.45 -0.22 -0.18
N GLY A 81 2.26 0.32 1.01
CA GLY A 81 1.03 0.25 1.78
C GLY A 81 0.76 1.60 2.44
N CYS A 82 -0.32 1.70 3.20
CA CYS A 82 -0.70 2.88 3.97
C CYS A 82 -1.14 4.11 3.14
N ASP A 83 -1.71 5.10 3.85
CA ASP A 83 -2.52 6.19 3.29
C ASP A 83 -1.78 7.12 2.32
N LYS A 84 -0.58 7.57 2.69
CA LYS A 84 0.17 8.58 1.93
C LYS A 84 1.27 7.99 1.06
N ASN A 85 1.63 6.72 1.32
CA ASN A 85 2.70 6.04 0.61
C ASN A 85 2.35 5.79 -0.85
N MET A 86 1.12 5.33 -1.09
CA MET A 86 0.66 5.04 -2.46
C MET A 86 0.53 6.30 -3.33
N PRO A 87 -0.18 7.36 -2.91
CA PRO A 87 -0.25 8.57 -3.71
C PRO A 87 1.12 9.23 -3.87
N GLY A 88 1.98 9.23 -2.85
CA GLY A 88 3.35 9.74 -2.96
C GLY A 88 4.19 8.99 -3.99
N SER A 89 4.11 7.66 -4.00
CA SER A 89 4.80 6.84 -5.00
C SER A 89 4.24 7.04 -6.40
N LEU A 90 2.92 7.18 -6.55
CA LEU A 90 2.29 7.46 -7.84
C LEU A 90 2.70 8.82 -8.40
N MET A 91 2.81 9.83 -7.53
CA MET A 91 3.34 11.15 -7.91
C MET A 91 4.78 11.05 -8.42
N ALA A 92 5.64 10.29 -7.74
CA ALA A 92 7.01 10.06 -8.19
C ALA A 92 7.06 9.36 -9.56
N MET A 93 6.23 8.33 -9.77
CA MET A 93 6.11 7.66 -11.07
C MET A 93 5.74 8.63 -12.19
N GLY A 94 4.76 9.49 -11.94
CA GLY A 94 4.34 10.51 -12.89
C GLY A 94 5.43 11.55 -13.19
N ARG A 95 6.23 11.95 -12.17
CA ARG A 95 7.33 12.91 -12.32
C ARG A 95 8.50 12.30 -13.09
N LEU A 96 8.96 11.11 -12.69
CA LEU A 96 10.06 10.38 -13.33
C LEU A 96 9.73 9.97 -14.77
N ASN A 97 8.50 9.59 -15.01
CA ASN A 97 8.00 9.10 -16.29
C ASN A 97 8.91 8.03 -16.92
N ARG A 98 9.31 7.06 -16.11
CA ARG A 98 10.03 5.84 -16.52
C ARG A 98 9.09 4.64 -16.34
N PRO A 99 9.25 3.56 -17.09
CA PRO A 99 8.45 2.35 -16.90
C PRO A 99 8.27 2.01 -15.44
N ALA A 100 7.04 1.92 -14.97
CA ALA A 100 6.76 1.76 -13.55
C ALA A 100 5.47 0.99 -13.28
N ILE A 101 5.45 0.23 -12.20
CA ILE A 101 4.28 -0.50 -11.70
C ILE A 101 4.26 -0.46 -10.17
N MET A 102 3.07 -0.48 -9.60
CA MET A 102 2.86 -0.55 -8.15
C MET A 102 2.40 -1.95 -7.73
N VAL A 103 2.95 -2.43 -6.63
CA VAL A 103 2.47 -3.59 -5.89
C VAL A 103 1.92 -3.10 -4.56
N TYR A 104 0.61 -3.21 -4.39
CA TYR A 104 -0.03 -2.85 -3.13
C TYR A 104 0.23 -3.92 -2.06
N GLY A 105 0.59 -3.52 -0.86
CA GLY A 105 0.89 -4.43 0.25
C GLY A 105 -0.29 -5.27 0.75
N GLY A 106 -1.51 -4.94 0.35
CA GLY A 106 -2.72 -5.67 0.69
C GLY A 106 -3.36 -5.25 2.02
N SER A 107 -4.63 -5.64 2.18
CA SER A 107 -5.42 -5.36 3.39
C SER A 107 -5.07 -6.31 4.53
N ILE A 108 -5.22 -5.80 5.77
CA ILE A 108 -5.06 -6.61 6.98
C ILE A 108 -6.20 -7.63 7.12
N ALA A 109 -5.92 -8.77 7.69
CA ALA A 109 -6.94 -9.77 8.01
C ALA A 109 -7.88 -9.28 9.13
N GLY A 110 -9.13 -9.70 9.09
CA GLY A 110 -10.05 -9.59 10.21
C GLY A 110 -9.68 -10.58 11.32
N GLY A 111 -10.07 -10.26 12.55
CA GLY A 111 -9.81 -11.09 13.71
C GLY A 111 -11.08 -11.71 14.30
N GLN A 112 -10.96 -12.21 15.53
CA GLN A 112 -12.08 -12.84 16.26
C GLN A 112 -11.98 -12.56 17.76
N TRP A 113 -13.13 -12.38 18.41
CA TRP A 113 -13.26 -12.31 19.86
C TRP A 113 -14.54 -13.02 20.31
N LYS A 114 -14.41 -13.97 21.23
CA LYS A 114 -15.52 -14.77 21.79
C LYS A 114 -16.47 -15.32 20.69
N GLY A 115 -15.88 -15.83 19.58
CA GLY A 115 -16.62 -16.41 18.46
C GLY A 115 -17.23 -15.43 17.47
N LYS A 116 -17.06 -14.11 17.69
CA LYS A 116 -17.49 -13.07 16.75
C LYS A 116 -16.34 -12.67 15.82
N SER A 117 -16.57 -12.58 14.51
CA SER A 117 -15.63 -12.02 13.54
C SER A 117 -15.52 -10.50 13.75
N LEU A 118 -14.30 -10.02 13.70
CA LEU A 118 -13.96 -8.60 13.93
C LEU A 118 -13.21 -8.00 12.75
N ASN A 119 -13.31 -6.70 12.64
CA ASN A 119 -12.50 -5.86 11.76
C ASN A 119 -12.24 -4.50 12.43
N ILE A 120 -11.64 -3.55 11.70
CA ILE A 120 -11.34 -2.23 12.26
C ILE A 120 -12.60 -1.48 12.71
N VAL A 121 -13.72 -1.66 12.04
CA VAL A 121 -15.00 -1.01 12.41
C VAL A 121 -15.49 -1.52 13.77
N SER A 122 -15.30 -2.82 14.05
CA SER A 122 -15.67 -3.42 15.34
C SER A 122 -14.96 -2.74 16.53
N ALA A 123 -13.72 -2.28 16.35
CA ALA A 123 -12.99 -1.56 17.39
C ALA A 123 -13.59 -0.16 17.65
N PHE A 124 -14.05 0.54 16.61
CA PHE A 124 -14.73 1.84 16.75
C PHE A 124 -16.13 1.67 17.37
N GLU A 125 -16.89 0.67 16.96
CA GLU A 125 -18.18 0.34 17.55
C GLU A 125 -18.03 0.01 19.05
N ALA A 126 -17.03 -0.82 19.40
CA ALA A 126 -16.72 -1.18 20.78
C ALA A 126 -16.37 0.05 21.63
N LEU A 127 -15.70 1.06 21.06
CA LEU A 127 -15.44 2.32 21.76
C LEU A 127 -16.75 3.06 22.07
N GLY A 128 -17.65 3.16 21.09
CA GLY A 128 -18.96 3.77 21.28
C GLY A 128 -19.82 3.05 22.33
N GLU A 129 -19.86 1.72 22.26
CA GLU A 129 -20.58 0.89 23.26
C GLU A 129 -19.96 1.04 24.66
N LYS A 130 -18.64 1.12 24.76
CA LYS A 130 -17.94 1.36 26.01
C LYS A 130 -18.28 2.73 26.62
N MET A 131 -18.30 3.76 25.82
CA MET A 131 -18.67 5.12 26.25
C MET A 131 -20.15 5.18 26.69
N ALA A 132 -21.01 4.40 26.07
CA ALA A 132 -22.43 4.28 26.44
C ALA A 132 -22.67 3.36 27.65
N GLY A 133 -21.62 2.79 28.24
CA GLY A 133 -21.74 1.86 29.40
C GLY A 133 -22.32 0.48 29.04
N LYS A 134 -22.37 0.11 27.76
CA LYS A 134 -22.96 -1.14 27.26
C LYS A 134 -21.96 -2.27 27.09
N LEU A 135 -20.65 -1.99 27.15
CA LEU A 135 -19.60 -2.98 26.96
C LEU A 135 -18.69 -3.04 28.18
N SER A 136 -18.33 -4.27 28.59
CA SER A 136 -17.39 -4.48 29.68
C SER A 136 -15.97 -4.00 29.31
N GLN A 137 -15.14 -3.72 30.33
CA GLN A 137 -13.74 -3.35 30.09
C GLN A 137 -12.94 -4.50 29.47
N GLU A 138 -13.26 -5.74 29.84
CA GLU A 138 -12.64 -6.95 29.32
C GLU A 138 -12.94 -7.09 27.81
N ASP A 139 -14.23 -7.03 27.45
CA ASP A 139 -14.63 -7.18 26.05
C ASP A 139 -14.11 -6.04 25.18
N PHE A 140 -14.11 -4.79 25.67
CA PHE A 140 -13.51 -3.67 24.96
C PHE A 140 -12.03 -3.94 24.65
N LYS A 141 -11.24 -4.33 25.66
CA LYS A 141 -9.83 -4.66 25.44
C LYS A 141 -9.66 -5.84 24.48
N GLY A 142 -10.46 -6.88 24.65
CA GLY A 142 -10.42 -8.07 23.80
C GLY A 142 -10.72 -7.74 22.34
N ILE A 143 -11.76 -6.97 22.07
CA ILE A 143 -12.12 -6.54 20.71
C ILE A 143 -10.98 -5.71 20.10
N VAL A 144 -10.49 -4.68 20.80
CA VAL A 144 -9.43 -3.81 20.28
C VAL A 144 -8.15 -4.59 19.97
N GLN A 145 -7.76 -5.54 20.84
CA GLN A 145 -6.55 -6.35 20.65
C GLN A 145 -6.66 -7.35 19.49
N HIS A 146 -7.87 -7.83 19.19
CA HIS A 146 -8.07 -8.90 18.22
C HIS A 146 -8.75 -8.45 16.92
N ALA A 147 -9.12 -7.16 16.79
CA ALA A 147 -9.84 -6.67 15.60
C ALA A 147 -9.05 -6.79 14.31
N CYS A 148 -7.74 -6.50 14.37
CA CYS A 148 -6.87 -6.43 13.18
C CYS A 148 -5.53 -7.12 13.47
N PRO A 149 -5.46 -8.45 13.45
CA PRO A 149 -4.24 -9.19 13.73
C PRO A 149 -3.28 -9.19 12.54
N GLY A 150 -1.98 -9.04 12.80
CA GLY A 150 -0.95 -9.19 11.78
C GLY A 150 -0.63 -7.91 11.03
N ALA A 151 -0.19 -8.08 9.78
CA ALA A 151 0.26 -6.99 8.91
C ALA A 151 -0.75 -6.72 7.79
N GLY A 152 -0.74 -5.50 7.28
CA GLY A 152 -1.58 -5.06 6.16
C GLY A 152 -2.21 -3.70 6.40
N ALA A 153 -2.72 -3.10 5.35
CA ALA A 153 -3.47 -1.85 5.44
C ALA A 153 -4.84 -2.07 6.08
N CYS A 154 -5.47 -0.99 6.57
CA CYS A 154 -6.78 -1.05 7.22
C CYS A 154 -7.77 -1.94 6.46
N GLY A 155 -8.50 -2.80 7.19
CA GLY A 155 -9.48 -3.75 6.60
C GLY A 155 -10.81 -3.12 6.17
N GLY A 156 -10.81 -1.87 5.75
CA GLY A 156 -11.97 -1.14 5.24
C GLY A 156 -11.58 -0.22 4.09
N MET A 157 -12.58 0.30 3.37
CA MET A 157 -12.38 1.26 2.26
C MET A 157 -12.05 2.66 2.79
N TYR A 158 -11.00 2.73 3.59
CA TYR A 158 -10.34 3.99 3.97
C TYR A 158 -9.35 4.39 2.88
N THR A 159 -8.48 5.38 3.13
CA THR A 159 -7.59 5.95 2.11
C THR A 159 -6.73 4.90 1.42
N ALA A 160 -6.14 3.95 2.17
CA ALA A 160 -5.24 2.95 1.60
C ALA A 160 -5.92 2.04 0.58
N ASN A 161 -7.04 1.40 0.94
CA ASN A 161 -7.74 0.49 0.02
C ASN A 161 -8.42 1.26 -1.12
N THR A 162 -8.96 2.43 -0.86
CA THR A 162 -9.54 3.30 -1.88
C THR A 162 -8.49 3.73 -2.90
N MET A 163 -7.30 4.13 -2.44
CA MET A 163 -6.21 4.51 -3.34
C MET A 163 -5.66 3.31 -4.12
N ALA A 164 -5.60 2.11 -3.50
CA ALA A 164 -5.22 0.89 -4.20
C ALA A 164 -6.18 0.56 -5.35
N SER A 165 -7.50 0.67 -5.11
CA SER A 165 -8.53 0.48 -6.13
C SER A 165 -8.42 1.52 -7.26
N ALA A 166 -8.18 2.79 -6.91
CA ALA A 166 -7.96 3.85 -7.89
C ALA A 166 -6.71 3.58 -8.76
N ILE A 167 -5.61 3.14 -8.15
CA ILE A 167 -4.36 2.83 -8.86
C ILE A 167 -4.53 1.64 -9.81
N GLU A 168 -5.27 0.62 -9.40
CA GLU A 168 -5.60 -0.49 -10.28
C GLU A 168 -6.49 -0.05 -11.45
N ALA A 169 -7.50 0.76 -11.18
CA ALA A 169 -8.37 1.33 -12.21
C ALA A 169 -7.62 2.28 -13.17
N LEU A 170 -6.58 2.97 -12.69
CA LEU A 170 -5.68 3.77 -13.52
C LEU A 170 -4.79 2.91 -14.44
N GLY A 171 -4.64 1.61 -14.16
CA GLY A 171 -3.72 0.73 -14.88
C GLY A 171 -2.28 0.76 -14.36
N MET A 172 -2.04 1.27 -13.14
CA MET A 172 -0.70 1.38 -12.56
C MET A 172 -0.33 0.24 -11.62
N SER A 173 -1.18 -0.78 -11.47
CA SER A 173 -0.90 -2.04 -10.78
C SER A 173 -1.44 -3.24 -11.57
N LEU A 174 -1.03 -4.44 -11.18
CA LEU A 174 -1.55 -5.66 -11.77
C LEU A 174 -3.03 -5.87 -11.39
N PRO A 175 -3.82 -6.54 -12.25
CA PRO A 175 -5.21 -6.88 -11.92
C PRO A 175 -5.32 -7.69 -10.63
N GLY A 176 -6.25 -7.30 -9.76
CA GLY A 176 -6.48 -7.92 -8.46
C GLY A 176 -5.57 -7.41 -7.33
N SER A 177 -4.57 -6.57 -7.62
CA SER A 177 -3.64 -6.03 -6.63
C SER A 177 -4.34 -5.38 -5.45
N SER A 178 -5.38 -4.59 -5.69
CA SER A 178 -6.15 -3.90 -4.66
C SER A 178 -6.97 -4.83 -3.76
N SER A 179 -7.26 -6.04 -4.21
CA SER A 179 -8.15 -7.00 -3.54
C SER A 179 -7.43 -8.11 -2.79
N PHE A 180 -6.15 -8.35 -3.05
CA PHE A 180 -5.40 -9.43 -2.40
C PHE A 180 -5.04 -9.06 -0.96
N PRO A 181 -5.40 -9.91 0.05
CA PRO A 181 -4.97 -9.70 1.43
C PRO A 181 -3.45 -9.74 1.56
N ALA A 182 -2.92 -8.98 2.53
CA ALA A 182 -1.48 -8.76 2.72
C ALA A 182 -0.62 -10.02 2.81
N LEU A 183 -1.12 -11.05 3.48
CA LEU A 183 -0.39 -12.30 3.72
C LEU A 183 -0.93 -13.48 2.89
N SER A 184 -1.69 -13.19 1.84
CA SER A 184 -2.30 -14.22 1.00
C SER A 184 -1.31 -14.80 -0.03
N PRO A 185 -1.51 -16.07 -0.45
CA PRO A 185 -0.75 -16.65 -1.55
C PRO A 185 -0.87 -15.84 -2.85
N GLN A 186 -2.03 -15.23 -3.10
CA GLN A 186 -2.27 -14.38 -4.27
C GLN A 186 -1.36 -13.15 -4.26
N LYS A 187 -1.13 -12.53 -3.09
CA LYS A 187 -0.20 -11.41 -2.95
C LYS A 187 1.25 -11.81 -3.22
N GLN A 188 1.64 -12.99 -2.78
CA GLN A 188 2.97 -13.53 -3.08
C GLN A 188 3.13 -13.81 -4.58
N GLU A 189 2.11 -14.36 -5.22
CA GLU A 189 2.13 -14.63 -6.66
C GLU A 189 2.19 -13.33 -7.46
N GLU A 190 1.47 -12.28 -7.05
CA GLU A 190 1.61 -10.93 -7.63
C GLU A 190 3.06 -10.45 -7.59
N CYS A 191 3.74 -10.61 -6.45
CA CYS A 191 5.15 -10.22 -6.33
C CYS A 191 6.06 -10.99 -7.30
N ARG A 192 5.78 -12.29 -7.53
CA ARG A 192 6.54 -13.13 -8.48
C ARG A 192 6.29 -12.73 -9.93
N THR A 193 5.13 -12.21 -10.25
CA THR A 193 4.79 -11.75 -11.61
C THR A 193 5.22 -10.32 -11.89
N ALA A 194 5.51 -9.53 -10.86
CA ALA A 194 5.90 -8.13 -10.99
C ALA A 194 7.19 -7.92 -11.82
N GLY A 195 8.14 -8.86 -11.75
CA GLY A 195 9.36 -8.85 -12.57
C GLY A 195 9.07 -8.95 -14.06
N ALA A 196 8.20 -9.88 -14.46
CA ALA A 196 7.79 -10.01 -15.85
C ALA A 196 6.99 -8.78 -16.33
N ALA A 197 6.17 -8.20 -15.46
CA ALA A 197 5.41 -6.99 -15.79
C ALA A 197 6.33 -5.81 -16.06
N ILE A 198 7.32 -5.53 -15.18
CA ILE A 198 8.25 -4.41 -15.41
C ILE A 198 9.13 -4.65 -16.64
N ARG A 199 9.58 -5.89 -16.89
CA ARG A 199 10.29 -6.22 -18.12
C ARG A 199 9.48 -5.85 -19.35
N LYS A 200 8.18 -6.21 -19.37
CA LYS A 200 7.30 -5.89 -20.49
C LYS A 200 7.12 -4.39 -20.68
N LEU A 201 7.00 -3.64 -19.60
CA LEU A 201 6.91 -2.17 -19.66
C LEU A 201 8.19 -1.53 -20.23
N LEU A 202 9.37 -2.06 -19.85
CA LEU A 202 10.66 -1.63 -20.39
C LEU A 202 10.79 -1.92 -21.89
N GLU A 203 10.42 -3.14 -22.32
CA GLU A 203 10.45 -3.53 -23.73
C GLU A 203 9.53 -2.69 -24.62
N LEU A 204 8.38 -2.29 -24.09
CA LEU A 204 7.41 -1.44 -24.80
C LEU A 204 7.69 0.05 -24.66
N ASP A 205 8.65 0.46 -23.84
CA ASP A 205 8.89 1.84 -23.39
C ASP A 205 7.61 2.52 -22.89
N LEU A 206 6.71 1.74 -22.26
CA LEU A 206 5.42 2.21 -21.77
C LEU A 206 5.59 2.89 -20.40
N LYS A 207 5.29 4.17 -20.34
CA LYS A 207 5.57 5.04 -19.21
C LYS A 207 4.29 5.45 -18.46
N PRO A 208 4.41 5.87 -17.20
CA PRO A 208 3.25 6.30 -16.40
C PRO A 208 2.37 7.35 -17.06
N ARG A 209 2.94 8.32 -17.79
CA ARG A 209 2.15 9.37 -18.47
C ARG A 209 1.40 8.86 -19.69
N ASP A 210 1.80 7.73 -20.27
CA ASP A 210 1.07 7.07 -21.36
C ASP A 210 -0.16 6.33 -20.82
N ILE A 211 -0.09 5.85 -19.57
CA ILE A 211 -1.13 5.10 -18.87
C ILE A 211 -2.08 6.06 -18.13
N MET A 212 -1.55 6.98 -17.33
CA MET A 212 -2.31 7.94 -16.52
C MET A 212 -2.86 9.09 -17.35
N THR A 213 -3.68 8.78 -18.35
CA THR A 213 -4.37 9.75 -19.18
C THR A 213 -5.57 10.36 -18.47
N ARG A 214 -6.12 11.45 -18.99
CA ARG A 214 -7.36 12.04 -18.46
C ARG A 214 -8.48 11.00 -18.36
N LYS A 215 -8.65 10.17 -19.40
CA LYS A 215 -9.67 9.09 -19.39
C LYS A 215 -9.43 8.05 -18.30
N ALA A 216 -8.17 7.70 -18.05
CA ALA A 216 -7.83 6.78 -16.96
C ALA A 216 -8.22 7.34 -15.59
N PHE A 217 -7.99 8.64 -15.36
CA PHE A 217 -8.46 9.31 -14.14
C PHE A 217 -9.99 9.35 -14.06
N ASP A 218 -10.68 9.67 -15.14
CA ASP A 218 -12.15 9.69 -15.18
C ASP A 218 -12.72 8.29 -14.87
N ASN A 219 -12.11 7.23 -15.41
CA ASN A 219 -12.48 5.84 -15.08
C ASN A 219 -12.23 5.51 -13.61
N ALA A 220 -11.08 5.88 -13.07
CA ALA A 220 -10.76 5.63 -11.66
C ALA A 220 -11.73 6.36 -10.72
N MET A 221 -12.08 7.61 -11.01
CA MET A 221 -13.08 8.37 -10.25
C MET A 221 -14.49 7.76 -10.32
N THR A 222 -14.80 7.03 -11.39
CA THR A 222 -16.10 6.36 -11.54
C THR A 222 -16.19 5.10 -10.69
N ILE A 223 -15.06 4.42 -10.44
CA ILE A 223 -14.97 3.18 -9.67
C ILE A 223 -14.90 3.47 -8.17
N VAL A 224 -14.27 4.54 -7.76
CA VAL A 224 -14.04 4.96 -6.37
C VAL A 224 -15.12 5.92 -5.91
#